data_5a42ca5feb13dcedb0ab42bed2cc3576
#
_entry.id   5a42ca5feb13dcedb0ab42bed2cc3576
#
_cell.length_a   1.000
_cell.length_b   1.000
_cell.length_c   1.000
_cell.angle_alpha   90.00
_cell.angle_beta   90.00
_cell.angle_gamma   90.00
#
_symmetry.space_group_name_H-M   'P 1'
#
loop_
_entity.id
_entity.type
_entity.pdbx_description
1 polymer ?
#
loop_
_entity_poly.entity_id
_entity_poly.type
_entity_poly.pdbx_seq_one_letter_code
_entity_poly.pdbx_strand_id
1 'polypeptide(L)'
;MAKLLMTIGSLLVLSLPTAASDKVAAEVLNFSEMDRWVRVTDMICGTVLWEENLEAQRRLPVELCSGDDGKAKIQLYIRIGCTRNKTIVKDGVENGATIQF
;
A
#
# COMPACT_ATOMS: atom_id res chain seq x y z
N MET A 1 -9.90 26.27 -38.16
CA MET A 1 -9.61 25.99 -37.73
C MET A 1 -9.58 25.54 -36.76
N ALA A 2 -9.75 25.50 -36.86
CA ALA A 2 -9.58 24.98 -36.14
C ALA A 2 -9.68 24.53 -35.20
N LYS A 3 -9.59 24.38 -35.32
CA LYS A 3 -9.56 23.96 -34.63
C LYS A 3 -9.53 23.47 -33.70
N LEU A 4 -9.69 23.29 -33.74
CA LEU A 4 -9.48 22.75 -32.97
C LEU A 4 -9.48 22.37 -32.13
N LEU A 5 -9.53 22.19 -32.19
CA LEU A 5 -9.30 21.68 -31.44
C LEU A 5 -9.31 21.32 -30.60
N MET A 6 -9.33 21.15 -30.71
CA MET A 6 -9.13 20.66 -30.00
C MET A 6 -9.12 20.31 -29.20
N THR A 7 -9.28 20.23 -29.35
CA THR A 7 -9.02 19.74 -28.66
C THR A 7 -9.06 19.40 -27.80
N ILE A 8 -9.28 19.23 -27.96
CA ILE A 8 -9.10 18.72 -27.32
C ILE A 8 -8.94 18.33 -26.52
N GLY A 9 -9.14 18.28 -26.60
CA GLY A 9 -8.71 17.63 -26.02
C GLY A 9 -8.78 17.37 -25.29
N SER A 10 -8.91 17.23 -25.36
CA SER A 10 -8.62 16.73 -24.73
C SER A 10 -8.73 16.41 -23.94
N LEU A 11 -9.04 16.32 -24.00
CA LEU A 11 -8.86 15.88 -23.36
C LEU A 11 -8.89 15.54 -22.61
N LEU A 12 -9.17 15.38 -22.59
CA LEU A 12 -8.92 14.91 -21.99
C LEU A 12 -8.92 14.63 -21.20
N VAL A 13 -9.10 14.46 -21.16
CA VAL A 13 -8.82 14.07 -20.55
C VAL A 13 -8.90 13.76 -19.79
N LEU A 14 -9.09 13.49 -19.66
CA LEU A 14 -8.96 13.14 -19.11
C LEU A 14 -9.02 12.72 -18.33
N SER A 15 -9.11 12.43 -18.36
CA SER A 15 -8.96 11.99 -17.71
C SER A 15 -8.96 11.61 -16.93
N LEU A 16 -9.09 11.31 -16.88
CA LEU A 16 -9.00 10.87 -16.15
C LEU A 16 -8.52 10.60 -15.29
N PRO A 17 -8.06 9.91 -15.34
CA PRO A 17 -6.98 9.78 -14.39
C PRO A 17 -7.35 9.63 -12.94
N THR A 18 -8.53 9.75 -12.66
CA THR A 18 -8.99 9.63 -11.30
C THR A 18 -8.76 8.26 -10.72
N ALA A 19 -8.73 7.26 -11.57
CA ALA A 19 -8.49 5.89 -11.08
C ALA A 19 -7.16 5.80 -10.35
N ALA A 20 -6.17 6.53 -10.82
CA ALA A 20 -4.86 6.47 -10.20
C ALA A 20 -4.85 7.05 -8.80
N SER A 21 -5.80 7.95 -8.50
CA SER A 21 -5.84 8.59 -7.19
C SER A 21 -6.37 7.68 -6.10
N ASP A 22 -6.82 6.48 -6.45
CA ASP A 22 -7.38 5.56 -5.47
C ASP A 22 -6.32 4.72 -4.77
N LYS A 23 -5.06 5.02 -4.98
CA LYS A 23 -3.97 4.27 -4.34
C LYS A 23 -3.38 5.06 -3.19
N VAL A 24 -3.01 4.34 -2.15
CA VAL A 24 -2.34 4.90 -0.98
C VAL A 24 -0.93 4.34 -0.95
N ALA A 25 0.06 5.22 -0.99
CA ALA A 25 1.46 4.84 -0.90
C ALA A 25 1.87 4.83 0.56
N ALA A 26 2.40 3.71 1.02
CA ALA A 26 2.85 3.55 2.39
C ALA A 26 4.10 2.68 2.40
N GLU A 27 4.68 2.48 3.56
CA GLU A 27 5.81 1.56 3.67
C GLU A 27 5.69 0.74 4.94
N VAL A 28 6.22 -0.48 4.87
CA VAL A 28 6.30 -1.38 6.02
C VAL A 28 7.76 -1.40 6.44
N LEU A 29 8.01 -1.21 7.73
CA LEU A 29 9.37 -1.17 8.26
C LEU A 29 9.56 -2.30 9.26
N ASN A 30 10.54 -3.16 8.99
CA ASN A 30 10.99 -4.11 9.99
C ASN A 30 11.96 -3.38 10.93
N PHE A 31 11.46 -2.90 12.03
CA PHE A 31 12.26 -2.13 12.99
C PHE A 31 13.04 -3.04 13.94
N SER A 32 12.82 -4.34 13.88
CA SER A 32 13.55 -5.28 14.74
C SER A 32 14.97 -5.47 14.22
N GLU A 33 15.80 -6.11 15.04
CA GLU A 33 17.18 -6.38 14.68
C GLU A 33 17.34 -7.72 13.96
N MET A 34 16.25 -8.38 13.64
CA MET A 34 16.28 -9.68 12.99
C MET A 34 15.41 -9.69 11.76
N ASP A 35 15.83 -10.47 10.78
CA ASP A 35 14.97 -10.74 9.61
C ASP A 35 13.73 -11.46 10.09
N ARG A 36 12.58 -11.09 9.52
CA ARG A 36 11.30 -11.70 9.90
C ARG A 36 10.54 -12.10 8.66
N TRP A 37 9.92 -13.25 8.71
CA TRP A 37 8.98 -13.63 7.65
C TRP A 37 7.68 -12.86 7.89
N VAL A 38 7.20 -12.20 6.84
CA VAL A 38 6.05 -11.31 6.94
C VAL A 38 5.12 -11.53 5.77
N ARG A 39 3.82 -11.54 6.05
CA ARG A 39 2.80 -11.44 5.00
C ARG A 39 2.13 -10.09 5.13
N VAL A 40 2.14 -9.33 4.05
CA VAL A 40 1.49 -8.02 3.99
C VAL A 40 0.26 -8.14 3.12
N THR A 41 -0.90 -7.84 3.69
CA THR A 41 -2.18 -7.95 2.99
C THR A 41 -2.85 -6.59 2.89
N ASP A 42 -3.26 -6.25 1.67
CA ASP A 42 -4.13 -5.09 1.43
C ASP A 42 -5.55 -5.52 1.76
N MET A 43 -6.09 -4.98 2.86
CA MET A 43 -7.39 -5.41 3.36
C MET A 43 -8.56 -4.84 2.57
N ILE A 44 -8.34 -3.76 1.83
CA ILE A 44 -9.42 -3.16 1.01
C ILE A 44 -9.61 -3.99 -0.26
N CYS A 45 -8.52 -4.30 -0.96
CA CYS A 45 -8.60 -5.10 -2.18
C CYS A 45 -8.49 -6.60 -1.94
N GLY A 46 -8.11 -7.01 -0.74
CA GLY A 46 -7.96 -8.42 -0.41
C GLY A 46 -6.77 -9.07 -1.08
N THR A 47 -5.71 -8.33 -1.31
CA THR A 47 -4.54 -8.79 -2.06
C THR A 47 -3.34 -8.95 -1.15
N VAL A 48 -2.63 -10.07 -1.28
CA VAL A 48 -1.35 -10.27 -0.59
C VAL A 48 -0.28 -9.60 -1.44
N LEU A 49 0.40 -8.62 -0.85
CA LEU A 49 1.41 -7.83 -1.55
C LEU A 49 2.82 -8.35 -1.36
N TRP A 50 3.06 -9.03 -0.25
CA TRP A 50 4.39 -9.53 0.10
C TRP A 50 4.23 -10.74 1.00
N GLU A 51 5.02 -11.77 0.77
CA GLU A 51 4.92 -12.99 1.57
C GLU A 51 6.27 -13.69 1.58
N GLU A 52 7.24 -13.11 2.29
CA GLU A 52 8.58 -13.67 2.42
C GLU A 52 9.34 -12.94 3.50
N ASN A 53 10.60 -13.27 3.68
CA ASN A 53 11.44 -12.61 4.66
C ASN A 53 11.61 -11.13 4.34
N LEU A 54 11.53 -10.31 5.37
CA LEU A 54 11.86 -8.90 5.29
C LEU A 54 13.04 -8.66 6.22
N GLU A 55 14.13 -8.18 5.65
CA GLU A 55 15.37 -8.01 6.38
C GLU A 55 15.25 -6.99 7.49
N ALA A 56 16.08 -7.15 8.53
CA ALA A 56 16.13 -6.21 9.64
C ALA A 56 16.37 -4.79 9.12
N GLN A 57 15.65 -3.84 9.68
CA GLN A 57 15.77 -2.41 9.38
C GLN A 57 15.41 -2.04 7.94
N ARG A 58 14.81 -2.96 7.19
CA ARG A 58 14.43 -2.69 5.82
C ARG A 58 13.06 -2.06 5.73
N ARG A 59 12.92 -1.12 4.80
CA ARG A 59 11.65 -0.49 4.48
C ARG A 59 11.12 -1.08 3.18
N LEU A 60 9.86 -1.47 3.19
CA LEU A 60 9.20 -2.09 2.04
C LEU A 60 8.10 -1.14 1.57
N PRO A 61 8.28 -0.49 0.42
CA PRO A 61 7.21 0.37 -0.10
C PRO A 61 6.07 -0.48 -0.64
N VAL A 62 4.85 -0.07 -0.36
CA VAL A 62 3.65 -0.77 -0.83
C VAL A 62 2.66 0.23 -1.37
N GLU A 63 1.85 -0.23 -2.33
CA GLU A 63 0.71 0.52 -2.83
C GLU A 63 -0.56 -0.20 -2.43
N LEU A 64 -1.44 0.51 -1.76
CA LEU A 64 -2.65 -0.05 -1.21
C LEU A 64 -3.86 0.56 -1.88
N CYS A 65 -4.93 -0.23 -1.96
CA CYS A 65 -6.21 0.31 -2.39
C CYS A 65 -6.77 1.20 -1.28
N SER A 66 -7.55 2.21 -1.66
CA SER A 66 -8.22 3.04 -0.68
C SER A 66 -9.69 2.67 -0.60
N GLY A 67 -10.29 2.87 0.56
CA GLY A 67 -11.72 2.73 0.75
C GLY A 67 -12.45 4.00 0.37
N ASP A 68 -13.73 4.06 0.74
CA ASP A 68 -14.58 5.20 0.40
C ASP A 68 -14.10 6.50 1.03
N ASP A 69 -13.40 6.40 2.15
CA ASP A 69 -12.85 7.56 2.85
C ASP A 69 -11.47 7.95 2.33
N GLY A 70 -10.99 7.31 1.28
CA GLY A 70 -9.68 7.59 0.71
C GLY A 70 -8.52 7.02 1.50
N LYS A 71 -8.78 6.18 2.49
CA LYS A 71 -7.75 5.62 3.35
C LYS A 71 -7.67 4.12 3.15
N ALA A 72 -6.50 3.57 3.44
CA ALA A 72 -6.24 2.15 3.25
C ALA A 72 -6.33 1.41 4.57
N LYS A 73 -6.31 0.08 4.46
CA LYS A 73 -6.29 -0.80 5.62
C LYS A 73 -5.33 -1.93 5.31
N ILE A 74 -4.40 -2.19 6.21
CA ILE A 74 -3.33 -3.15 5.97
C ILE A 74 -3.25 -4.13 7.14
N GLN A 75 -2.91 -5.37 6.82
CA GLN A 75 -2.65 -6.38 7.83
C GLN A 75 -1.25 -6.92 7.63
N LEU A 76 -0.51 -7.00 8.73
CA LEU A 76 0.80 -7.64 8.76
C LEU A 76 0.69 -8.89 9.62
N TYR A 77 1.15 -10.01 9.07
CA TYR A 77 1.26 -11.26 9.81
C TYR A 77 2.75 -11.60 9.88
N ILE A 78 3.29 -11.62 11.08
CA ILE A 78 4.74 -11.72 11.30
C ILE A 78 5.05 -12.97 12.09
N ARG A 79 6.00 -13.77 11.63
CA ARG A 79 6.49 -14.90 12.39
C ARG A 79 7.59 -14.45 13.34
N ILE A 80 7.43 -14.76 14.62
CA ILE A 80 8.36 -14.33 15.65
C ILE A 80 9.01 -15.55 16.32
N GLY A 81 9.45 -16.52 15.57
CA GLY A 81 10.05 -17.72 16.09
C GLY A 81 9.25 -18.94 15.66
N CYS A 82 9.56 -20.09 16.24
CA CYS A 82 9.02 -21.36 15.73
C CYS A 82 7.53 -21.50 15.98
N THR A 83 7.02 -20.94 17.07
CA THR A 83 5.64 -21.17 17.47
C THR A 83 4.86 -19.91 17.75
N ARG A 84 5.42 -18.74 17.47
CA ARG A 84 4.80 -17.48 17.83
C ARG A 84 4.62 -16.61 16.61
N ASN A 85 3.47 -15.97 16.54
CA ASN A 85 3.12 -15.08 15.45
C ASN A 85 2.54 -13.81 16.03
N LYS A 86 2.64 -12.74 15.25
CA LYS A 86 2.07 -11.45 15.63
C LYS A 86 1.26 -10.94 14.45
N THR A 87 0.07 -10.44 14.72
CA THR A 87 -0.77 -9.84 13.71
C THR A 87 -0.99 -8.38 14.05
N ILE A 88 -0.75 -7.51 13.10
CA ILE A 88 -0.98 -6.08 13.24
C ILE A 88 -1.97 -5.68 12.15
N VAL A 89 -3.03 -4.98 12.55
CA VAL A 89 -3.98 -4.41 11.61
C VAL A 89 -3.98 -2.90 11.81
N LYS A 90 -3.76 -2.16 10.71
CA LYS A 90 -3.81 -0.70 10.74
C LYS A 90 -4.91 -0.24 9.83
N ASP A 91 -5.84 0.50 10.40
CA ASP A 91 -6.94 1.14 9.70
C ASP A 91 -6.57 2.60 9.46
N GLY A 92 -7.26 3.25 8.51
CA GLY A 92 -7.04 4.66 8.28
C GLY A 92 -5.65 5.03 7.79
N VAL A 93 -5.04 4.16 6.99
CA VAL A 93 -3.68 4.38 6.48
C VAL A 93 -3.73 5.43 5.38
N GLU A 94 -2.88 6.45 5.50
CA GLU A 94 -2.81 7.56 4.55
C GLU A 94 -1.48 7.55 3.80
N ASN A 95 -1.42 8.33 2.72
CA ASN A 95 -0.18 8.46 1.94
C ASN A 95 0.97 8.87 2.84
N GLY A 96 2.10 8.19 2.67
CA GLY A 96 3.29 8.50 3.44
C GLY A 96 3.37 7.81 4.78
N ALA A 97 2.39 6.99 5.13
CA ALA A 97 2.39 6.28 6.42
C ALA A 97 3.50 5.24 6.47
N THR A 98 4.05 5.04 7.66
CA THR A 98 4.99 3.96 7.94
C THR A 98 4.33 3.04 8.96
N ILE A 99 4.23 1.77 8.62
CA ILE A 99 3.72 0.74 9.54
C ILE A 99 4.92 -0.09 9.97
N GLN A 100 5.28 0.00 11.23
CA GLN A 100 6.47 -0.70 11.69
C GLN A 100 6.13 -1.82 12.66
N PHE A 101 7.02 -2.78 12.72
CA PHE A 101 6.90 -3.90 13.65
C PHE A 101 8.25 -4.29 14.20
#